data_29c2440f6f097497f29d8cca54937c0f
#
_entry.id   29c2440f6f097497f29d8cca54937c0f
#
_cell.length_a   1.000
_cell.length_b   1.000
_cell.length_c   1.000
_cell.angle_alpha   90.00
_cell.angle_beta   90.00
_cell.angle_gamma   90.00
#
_symmetry.space_group_name_H-M   'P 1'
#
loop_
_entity.id
_entity.type
_entity.pdbx_description
1 polymer ?
#
loop_
_entity_poly.entity_id
_entity_poly.type
_entity_poly.pdbx_seq_one_letter_code
_entity_poly.pdbx_strand_id
1 'polypeptide(L)'
;DSVVIANEAHYNKLKEALKDFPIKIYAGENAISEIVEAAPIDIVVTAMVGYSGLKPTIRAIEAHKTIALANKETLVVAGDLIKRLALEYRTPIIPVDSEHSAIFQCLVGEGDNPIEKIILTASGGPFRKFTAEQMAHVTKSDALKHPKWHMGHKITIDSATLMNKGFEMIEAKILF
;
A
#
# COMPACT_ATOMS: atom_id res chain seq x y z
N ASP A 1 -8.54 -22.02 -4.83
CA ASP A 1 -8.35 -20.61 -5.16
C ASP A 1 -9.67 -19.83 -5.03
N SER A 2 -9.57 -18.53 -4.79
CA SER A 2 -10.74 -17.66 -4.64
C SER A 2 -10.48 -16.30 -5.28
N VAL A 3 -11.55 -15.65 -5.75
CA VAL A 3 -11.52 -14.28 -6.26
C VAL A 3 -12.69 -13.48 -5.66
N VAL A 4 -12.43 -12.21 -5.38
CA VAL A 4 -13.45 -11.28 -4.91
C VAL A 4 -13.55 -10.09 -5.84
N ILE A 5 -14.75 -9.68 -6.19
CA ILE A 5 -15.01 -8.45 -6.93
C ILE A 5 -15.79 -7.47 -6.05
N ALA A 6 -15.27 -6.24 -5.90
CA ALA A 6 -15.88 -5.24 -5.03
C ALA A 6 -17.31 -4.86 -5.47
N ASN A 7 -17.51 -4.64 -6.77
CA ASN A 7 -18.81 -4.28 -7.31
C ASN A 7 -19.66 -5.52 -7.64
N GLU A 8 -20.67 -5.75 -6.82
CA GLU A 8 -21.61 -6.88 -6.95
C GLU A 8 -22.30 -6.96 -8.31
N ALA A 9 -22.50 -5.83 -8.98
CA ALA A 9 -23.10 -5.81 -10.32
C ALA A 9 -22.30 -6.61 -11.37
N HIS A 10 -21.02 -6.85 -11.11
CA HIS A 10 -20.15 -7.61 -12.01
C HIS A 10 -20.01 -9.10 -11.62
N TYR A 11 -20.68 -9.55 -10.55
CA TYR A 11 -20.57 -10.93 -10.08
C TYR A 11 -20.89 -11.95 -11.17
N ASN A 12 -22.05 -11.81 -11.86
CA ASN A 12 -22.47 -12.76 -12.88
C ASN A 12 -21.51 -12.79 -14.08
N LYS A 13 -20.96 -11.62 -14.47
CA LYS A 13 -19.97 -11.53 -15.55
C LYS A 13 -18.69 -12.27 -15.19
N LEU A 14 -18.22 -12.08 -13.95
CA LEU A 14 -17.01 -12.76 -13.45
C LEU A 14 -17.23 -14.27 -13.33
N LYS A 15 -18.40 -14.67 -12.81
CA LYS A 15 -18.79 -16.08 -12.68
C LYS A 15 -18.80 -16.80 -14.03
N GLU A 16 -19.36 -16.17 -15.07
CA GLU A 16 -19.38 -16.75 -16.41
C GLU A 16 -17.96 -16.83 -17.01
N ALA A 17 -17.15 -15.81 -16.80
CA ALA A 17 -15.76 -15.79 -17.30
C ALA A 17 -14.87 -16.85 -16.65
N LEU A 18 -15.17 -17.27 -15.42
CA LEU A 18 -14.37 -18.24 -14.65
C LEU A 18 -15.06 -19.60 -14.48
N LYS A 19 -16.13 -19.89 -15.21
CA LYS A 19 -16.94 -21.11 -15.04
C LYS A 19 -16.17 -22.41 -15.23
N ASP A 20 -15.15 -22.40 -16.07
CA ASP A 20 -14.32 -23.58 -16.37
C ASP A 20 -13.13 -23.76 -15.42
N PHE A 21 -13.00 -22.88 -14.40
CA PHE A 21 -11.94 -22.92 -13.40
C PHE A 21 -12.49 -23.28 -12.02
N PRO A 22 -11.77 -24.09 -11.21
CA PRO A 22 -12.20 -24.46 -9.86
C PRO A 22 -11.94 -23.31 -8.86
N ILE A 23 -12.49 -22.13 -9.13
CA ILE A 23 -12.29 -20.90 -8.35
C ILE A 23 -13.60 -20.51 -7.67
N LYS A 24 -13.54 -20.27 -6.36
CA LYS A 24 -14.66 -19.70 -5.60
C LYS A 24 -14.75 -18.20 -5.87
N ILE A 25 -15.95 -17.71 -6.13
CA ILE A 25 -16.19 -16.31 -6.49
C ILE A 25 -17.05 -15.66 -5.41
N TYR A 26 -16.60 -14.52 -4.93
CA TYR A 26 -17.30 -13.70 -3.96
C TYR A 26 -17.46 -12.28 -4.51
N ALA A 27 -18.41 -11.51 -3.96
CA ALA A 27 -18.64 -10.13 -4.37
C ALA A 27 -18.98 -9.24 -3.16
N GLY A 28 -18.73 -7.95 -3.32
CA GLY A 28 -19.01 -6.93 -2.33
C GLY A 28 -17.79 -6.54 -1.50
N GLU A 29 -17.83 -5.34 -0.93
CA GLU A 29 -16.73 -4.78 -0.13
C GLU A 29 -16.48 -5.59 1.17
N ASN A 30 -17.53 -6.14 1.77
CA ASN A 30 -17.38 -6.98 2.95
C ASN A 30 -16.61 -8.28 2.63
N ALA A 31 -16.91 -8.89 1.49
CA ALA A 31 -16.22 -10.11 1.05
C ALA A 31 -14.70 -9.90 0.86
N ILE A 32 -14.25 -8.68 0.47
CA ILE A 32 -12.82 -8.33 0.42
C ILE A 32 -12.20 -8.40 1.82
N SER A 33 -12.92 -7.90 2.83
CA SER A 33 -12.42 -7.92 4.21
C SER A 33 -12.50 -9.30 4.86
N GLU A 34 -13.40 -10.16 4.41
CA GLU A 34 -13.60 -11.51 4.94
C GLU A 34 -12.63 -12.53 4.32
N ILE A 35 -12.30 -12.36 3.03
CA ILE A 35 -11.42 -13.32 2.35
C ILE A 35 -10.02 -13.39 2.96
N VAL A 36 -9.52 -12.30 3.52
CA VAL A 36 -8.18 -12.25 4.13
C VAL A 36 -8.06 -13.09 5.41
N GLU A 37 -9.19 -13.43 6.02
CA GLU A 37 -9.25 -14.29 7.22
C GLU A 37 -9.18 -15.78 6.91
N ALA A 38 -9.27 -16.17 5.64
CA ALA A 38 -9.34 -17.57 5.24
C ALA A 38 -8.13 -18.37 5.79
N ALA A 39 -8.42 -19.56 6.32
CA ALA A 39 -7.43 -20.39 7.01
C ALA A 39 -6.16 -20.71 6.18
N PRO A 40 -6.23 -20.96 4.85
CA PRO A 40 -5.04 -21.27 4.07
C PRO A 40 -4.20 -20.06 3.67
N ILE A 41 -4.51 -18.87 4.15
CA ILE A 41 -3.73 -17.63 3.89
C ILE A 41 -2.76 -17.43 5.06
N ASP A 42 -1.47 -17.31 4.78
CA ASP A 42 -0.44 -16.98 5.76
C ASP A 42 0.00 -15.52 5.65
N ILE A 43 0.00 -14.98 4.43
CA ILE A 43 0.46 -13.62 4.12
C ILE A 43 -0.61 -12.89 3.31
N VAL A 44 -0.91 -11.66 3.70
CA VAL A 44 -1.80 -10.76 2.96
C VAL A 44 -1.01 -9.60 2.38
N VAL A 45 -0.98 -9.49 1.04
CA VAL A 45 -0.42 -8.31 0.36
C VAL A 45 -1.48 -7.23 0.30
N THR A 46 -1.30 -6.17 1.06
CA THR A 46 -2.24 -5.04 1.10
C THR A 46 -1.82 -3.98 0.09
N ALA A 47 -2.33 -4.09 -1.14
CA ALA A 47 -1.98 -3.22 -2.27
C ALA A 47 -3.17 -2.44 -2.85
N MET A 48 -4.25 -2.32 -2.10
CA MET A 48 -5.41 -1.52 -2.49
C MET A 48 -5.09 -0.03 -2.39
N VAL A 49 -5.64 0.77 -3.31
CA VAL A 49 -5.35 2.22 -3.38
C VAL A 49 -6.18 2.98 -2.33
N GLY A 50 -5.54 3.91 -1.63
CA GLY A 50 -6.20 4.83 -0.71
C GLY A 50 -6.76 4.15 0.54
N TYR A 51 -7.87 4.69 1.05
CA TYR A 51 -8.50 4.24 2.30
C TYR A 51 -9.07 2.80 2.24
N SER A 52 -9.37 2.29 1.05
CA SER A 52 -10.02 0.97 0.89
C SER A 52 -9.18 -0.21 1.42
N GLY A 53 -7.87 -0.02 1.57
CA GLY A 53 -6.97 -1.02 2.15
C GLY A 53 -7.05 -1.14 3.68
N LEU A 54 -7.59 -0.15 4.40
CA LEU A 54 -7.53 -0.11 5.86
C LEU A 54 -8.32 -1.25 6.52
N LYS A 55 -9.61 -1.42 6.17
CA LYS A 55 -10.47 -2.45 6.77
C LYS A 55 -9.95 -3.89 6.53
N PRO A 56 -9.57 -4.27 5.29
CA PRO A 56 -8.95 -5.58 5.05
C PRO A 56 -7.65 -5.78 5.82
N THR A 57 -6.81 -4.74 5.97
CA THR A 57 -5.57 -4.82 6.74
C THR A 57 -5.85 -5.10 8.22
N ILE A 58 -6.82 -4.40 8.83
CA ILE A 58 -7.22 -4.64 10.23
C ILE A 58 -7.69 -6.10 10.40
N ARG A 59 -8.58 -6.58 9.53
CA ARG A 59 -9.10 -7.95 9.59
C ARG A 59 -8.01 -9.00 9.42
N ALA A 60 -7.05 -8.74 8.54
CA ALA A 60 -5.90 -9.64 8.35
C ALA A 60 -5.01 -9.70 9.61
N ILE A 61 -4.77 -8.55 10.29
CA ILE A 61 -4.03 -8.48 11.54
C ILE A 61 -4.76 -9.27 12.64
N GLU A 62 -6.06 -9.04 12.83
CA GLU A 62 -6.90 -9.75 13.80
C GLU A 62 -6.93 -11.26 13.55
N ALA A 63 -6.80 -11.68 12.29
CA ALA A 63 -6.70 -13.07 11.88
C ALA A 63 -5.26 -13.63 11.90
N HIS A 64 -4.30 -12.91 12.51
CA HIS A 64 -2.88 -13.30 12.67
C HIS A 64 -2.16 -13.54 11.32
N LYS A 65 -2.56 -12.86 10.24
CA LYS A 65 -1.90 -12.98 8.93
C LYS A 65 -0.74 -12.01 8.83
N THR A 66 0.43 -12.47 8.42
CA THR A 66 1.54 -11.57 8.11
C THR A 66 1.14 -10.56 7.05
N ILE A 67 1.40 -9.27 7.29
CA ILE A 67 1.04 -8.19 6.37
C ILE A 67 2.26 -7.82 5.52
N ALA A 68 2.13 -7.96 4.20
CA ALA A 68 3.05 -7.36 3.23
C ALA A 68 2.44 -6.02 2.77
N LEU A 69 2.89 -4.92 3.38
CA LEU A 69 2.25 -3.61 3.29
C LEU A 69 2.77 -2.80 2.11
N ALA A 70 1.94 -2.65 1.07
CA ALA A 70 2.18 -1.75 -0.06
C ALA A 70 1.27 -0.50 -0.02
N ASN A 71 0.14 -0.57 0.70
CA ASN A 71 -0.80 0.55 0.86
C ASN A 71 -0.35 1.48 2.01
N LYS A 72 0.46 2.47 1.70
CA LYS A 72 0.96 3.44 2.67
C LYS A 72 -0.13 4.28 3.33
N GLU A 73 -1.23 4.53 2.61
CA GLU A 73 -2.36 5.32 3.12
C GLU A 73 -2.97 4.69 4.37
N THR A 74 -2.91 3.39 4.52
CA THR A 74 -3.32 2.69 5.74
C THR A 74 -2.57 3.19 6.98
N LEU A 75 -1.25 3.37 6.89
CA LEU A 75 -0.44 3.91 7.99
C LEU A 75 -0.61 5.43 8.14
N VAL A 76 -0.79 6.16 7.05
CA VAL A 76 -1.03 7.61 7.10
C VAL A 76 -2.32 7.93 7.86
N VAL A 77 -3.38 7.14 7.62
CA VAL A 77 -4.70 7.38 8.23
C VAL A 77 -4.81 6.80 9.63
N ALA A 78 -4.23 5.63 9.88
CA ALA A 78 -4.46 4.85 11.09
C ALA A 78 -3.20 4.17 11.65
N GLY A 79 -2.00 4.76 11.45
CA GLY A 79 -0.73 4.15 11.80
C GLY A 79 -0.64 3.71 13.26
N ASP A 80 -1.05 4.56 14.22
CA ASP A 80 -1.03 4.20 15.64
C ASP A 80 -1.98 3.04 15.95
N LEU A 81 -3.15 2.99 15.32
CA LEU A 81 -4.08 1.87 15.46
C LEU A 81 -3.47 0.59 14.89
N ILE A 82 -2.94 0.64 13.68
CA ILE A 82 -2.33 -0.52 13.01
C ILE A 82 -1.15 -1.05 13.82
N LYS A 83 -0.26 -0.16 14.30
CA LYS A 83 0.88 -0.53 15.15
C LYS A 83 0.42 -1.21 16.45
N ARG A 84 -0.58 -0.65 17.12
CA ARG A 84 -1.15 -1.24 18.34
C ARG A 84 -1.72 -2.63 18.08
N LEU A 85 -2.56 -2.78 17.04
CA LEU A 85 -3.13 -4.08 16.68
C LEU A 85 -2.06 -5.10 16.29
N ALA A 86 -1.06 -4.69 15.50
CA ALA A 86 0.03 -5.58 15.12
C ALA A 86 0.80 -6.12 16.33
N LEU A 87 1.02 -5.28 17.35
CA LEU A 87 1.64 -5.70 18.62
C LEU A 87 0.71 -6.62 19.42
N GLU A 88 -0.56 -6.26 19.57
CA GLU A 88 -1.58 -7.02 20.30
C GLU A 88 -1.75 -8.43 19.73
N TYR A 89 -1.90 -8.52 18.40
CA TYR A 89 -2.08 -9.80 17.69
C TYR A 89 -0.75 -10.48 17.29
N ARG A 90 0.40 -9.87 17.64
CA ARG A 90 1.74 -10.37 17.30
C ARG A 90 1.89 -10.66 15.79
N THR A 91 1.37 -9.76 14.99
CA THR A 91 1.34 -9.88 13.53
C THR A 91 2.48 -9.06 12.91
N PRO A 92 3.40 -9.69 12.17
CA PRO A 92 4.46 -8.96 11.48
C PRO A 92 3.91 -8.08 10.36
N ILE A 93 4.46 -6.86 10.24
CA ILE A 93 4.22 -5.97 9.10
C ILE A 93 5.54 -5.83 8.34
N ILE A 94 5.54 -6.27 7.09
CA ILE A 94 6.70 -6.23 6.20
C ILE A 94 6.45 -5.14 5.15
N PRO A 95 7.30 -4.12 5.06
CA PRO A 95 7.13 -3.07 4.07
C PRO A 95 7.41 -3.56 2.65
N VAL A 96 6.52 -3.24 1.72
CA VAL A 96 6.63 -3.54 0.29
C VAL A 96 6.99 -2.29 -0.52
N ASP A 97 6.58 -1.11 -0.05
CA ASP A 97 7.00 0.15 -0.66
C ASP A 97 8.52 0.20 -0.79
N SER A 98 9.03 0.55 -1.97
CA SER A 98 10.44 0.36 -2.35
C SER A 98 11.41 1.04 -1.38
N GLU A 99 11.12 2.25 -0.95
CA GLU A 99 11.96 3.00 -0.01
C GLU A 99 11.98 2.35 1.37
N HIS A 100 10.82 1.91 1.86
CA HIS A 100 10.71 1.27 3.18
C HIS A 100 11.25 -0.16 3.17
N SER A 101 11.05 -0.89 2.08
CA SER A 101 11.69 -2.20 1.88
C SER A 101 13.21 -2.08 1.90
N ALA A 102 13.78 -1.05 1.27
CA ALA A 102 15.22 -0.80 1.30
C ALA A 102 15.71 -0.48 2.73
N ILE A 103 14.99 0.36 3.49
CA ILE A 103 15.33 0.65 4.89
C ILE A 103 15.25 -0.63 5.73
N PHE A 104 14.17 -1.40 5.58
CA PHE A 104 13.98 -2.67 6.29
C PHE A 104 15.15 -3.63 6.03
N GLN A 105 15.55 -3.80 4.77
CA GLN A 105 16.68 -4.65 4.41
C GLN A 105 18.01 -4.18 5.00
N CYS A 106 18.23 -2.86 5.12
CA CYS A 106 19.41 -2.31 5.81
C CYS A 106 19.42 -2.60 7.30
N LEU A 107 18.27 -2.81 7.93
CA LEU A 107 18.14 -3.07 9.35
C LEU A 107 18.18 -4.57 9.69
N VAL A 108 18.08 -5.44 8.71
CA VAL A 108 18.14 -6.89 8.93
C VAL A 108 19.51 -7.27 9.48
N GLY A 109 19.50 -7.85 10.68
CA GLY A 109 20.72 -8.30 11.35
C GLY A 109 21.40 -7.26 12.24
N GLU A 110 20.94 -5.99 12.26
CA GLU A 110 21.51 -4.93 13.09
C GLU A 110 21.11 -5.05 14.58
N GLY A 111 20.10 -5.85 14.91
CA GLY A 111 19.63 -6.07 16.27
C GLY A 111 19.21 -4.78 16.96
N ASP A 112 19.76 -4.51 18.14
CA ASP A 112 19.44 -3.33 18.96
C ASP A 112 20.31 -2.10 18.65
N ASN A 113 21.07 -2.09 17.55
CA ASN A 113 21.87 -0.93 17.17
C ASN A 113 20.96 0.27 16.92
N PRO A 114 21.25 1.43 17.56
CA PRO A 114 20.41 2.62 17.40
C PRO A 114 20.53 3.20 15.99
N ILE A 115 19.39 3.58 15.42
CA ILE A 115 19.33 4.26 14.13
C ILE A 115 19.78 5.72 14.34
N GLU A 116 20.90 6.14 13.74
CA GLU A 116 21.35 7.52 13.77
C GLU A 116 20.46 8.41 12.88
N LYS A 117 20.18 7.95 11.66
CA LYS A 117 19.32 8.66 10.70
C LYS A 117 18.76 7.72 9.65
N ILE A 118 17.60 8.07 9.11
CA ILE A 118 17.00 7.44 7.93
C ILE A 118 17.13 8.40 6.75
N ILE A 119 17.60 7.89 5.62
CA ILE A 119 17.70 8.64 4.36
C ILE A 119 16.65 8.08 3.40
N LEU A 120 15.55 8.82 3.23
CA LEU A 120 14.46 8.45 2.35
C LEU A 120 14.74 8.96 0.93
N THR A 121 14.92 8.05 -0.01
CA THR A 121 15.20 8.39 -1.41
C THR A 121 13.94 8.85 -2.15
N ALA A 122 14.10 9.59 -3.25
CA ALA A 122 13.00 10.06 -4.08
C ALA A 122 13.39 10.17 -5.55
N SER A 123 12.44 9.92 -6.46
CA SER A 123 12.62 10.25 -7.88
C SER A 123 12.64 11.77 -8.13
N GLY A 124 11.97 12.51 -7.26
CA GLY A 124 11.75 13.96 -7.34
C GLY A 124 10.65 14.38 -8.31
N GLY A 125 9.99 13.43 -8.97
CA GLY A 125 8.92 13.69 -9.92
C GLY A 125 9.32 14.45 -11.18
N PRO A 126 8.35 14.84 -12.05
CA PRO A 126 8.62 15.53 -13.30
C PRO A 126 9.14 16.96 -13.10
N PHE A 127 8.80 17.61 -11.99
CA PHE A 127 9.06 19.04 -11.77
C PHE A 127 10.32 19.31 -10.92
N ARG A 128 11.12 18.32 -10.60
CA ARG A 128 12.29 18.44 -9.70
C ARG A 128 13.32 19.50 -10.08
N LYS A 129 13.33 19.95 -11.35
CA LYS A 129 14.24 20.97 -11.87
C LYS A 129 13.55 22.29 -12.23
N PHE A 130 12.26 22.42 -11.95
CA PHE A 130 11.47 23.60 -12.32
C PHE A 130 11.71 24.74 -11.32
N THR A 131 11.72 25.96 -11.83
CA THR A 131 11.68 27.16 -10.99
C THR A 131 10.27 27.42 -10.50
N ALA A 132 10.09 28.31 -9.52
CA ALA A 132 8.77 28.71 -9.02
C ALA A 132 7.87 29.28 -10.14
N GLU A 133 8.46 30.09 -11.05
CA GLU A 133 7.74 30.65 -12.19
C GLU A 133 7.25 29.54 -13.15
N GLN A 134 8.11 28.57 -13.42
CA GLN A 134 7.74 27.39 -14.25
C GLN A 134 6.66 26.56 -13.60
N MET A 135 6.72 26.37 -12.26
CA MET A 135 5.70 25.65 -11.48
C MET A 135 4.33 26.31 -11.54
N ALA A 136 4.26 27.63 -11.64
CA ALA A 136 2.98 28.37 -11.72
C ALA A 136 2.15 28.05 -12.98
N HIS A 137 2.77 27.49 -14.00
CA HIS A 137 2.15 27.20 -15.31
C HIS A 137 1.95 25.71 -15.59
N VAL A 138 2.31 24.80 -14.64
CA VAL A 138 2.15 23.37 -14.87
C VAL A 138 0.69 22.95 -14.84
N THR A 139 0.37 21.96 -15.66
CA THR A 139 -0.98 21.40 -15.77
C THR A 139 -1.04 20.00 -15.18
N LYS A 140 -2.27 19.49 -14.96
CA LYS A 140 -2.50 18.08 -14.61
C LYS A 140 -1.85 17.12 -15.62
N SER A 141 -1.91 17.46 -16.91
CA SER A 141 -1.29 16.64 -17.97
C SER A 141 0.22 16.55 -17.81
N ASP A 142 0.87 17.63 -17.37
CA ASP A 142 2.31 17.63 -17.14
C ASP A 142 2.67 16.82 -15.89
N ALA A 143 1.87 16.91 -14.84
CA ALA A 143 2.04 16.11 -13.62
C ALA A 143 1.91 14.59 -13.87
N LEU A 144 1.11 14.18 -14.86
CA LEU A 144 0.94 12.78 -15.23
C LEU A 144 2.10 12.21 -16.07
N LYS A 145 3.07 13.03 -16.51
CA LYS A 145 4.24 12.61 -17.28
C LYS A 145 5.41 12.26 -16.35
N HIS A 146 5.34 11.11 -15.67
CA HIS A 146 6.46 10.71 -14.81
C HIS A 146 7.69 10.33 -15.66
N PRO A 147 8.92 10.85 -15.34
CA PRO A 147 10.10 10.69 -16.19
C PRO A 147 10.68 9.28 -16.27
N LYS A 148 10.32 8.41 -15.33
CA LYS A 148 10.93 7.06 -15.20
C LYS A 148 9.92 5.91 -15.15
N TRP A 149 8.70 6.13 -14.65
CA TRP A 149 7.76 5.07 -14.34
C TRP A 149 6.39 5.30 -14.97
N HIS A 150 5.80 4.21 -15.46
CA HIS A 150 4.39 4.16 -15.82
C HIS A 150 3.61 3.62 -14.62
N MET A 151 2.91 4.50 -13.91
CA MET A 151 2.20 4.19 -12.69
C MET A 151 0.72 4.61 -12.80
N GLY A 152 -0.10 4.21 -11.84
CA GLY A 152 -1.47 4.70 -11.73
C GLY A 152 -1.53 6.23 -11.57
N HIS A 153 -2.64 6.83 -11.95
CA HIS A 153 -2.80 8.31 -11.96
C HIS A 153 -2.58 8.94 -10.58
N LYS A 154 -3.11 8.31 -9.52
CA LYS A 154 -3.00 8.84 -8.15
C LYS A 154 -1.53 8.96 -7.72
N ILE A 155 -0.77 7.89 -7.77
CA ILE A 155 0.63 7.88 -7.34
C ILE A 155 1.51 8.77 -8.23
N THR A 156 1.19 8.92 -9.51
CA THR A 156 1.91 9.80 -10.43
C THR A 156 1.73 11.28 -10.04
N ILE A 157 0.52 11.70 -9.68
CA ILE A 157 0.26 13.04 -9.15
C ILE A 157 0.93 13.24 -7.78
N ASP A 158 0.84 12.26 -6.89
CA ASP A 158 1.49 12.32 -5.59
C ASP A 158 3.02 12.44 -5.71
N SER A 159 3.62 11.77 -6.69
CA SER A 159 5.05 11.91 -7.00
C SER A 159 5.39 13.31 -7.51
N ALA A 160 4.57 13.85 -8.43
CA ALA A 160 4.77 15.18 -9.01
C ALA A 160 4.70 16.31 -7.96
N THR A 161 3.85 16.15 -6.95
CA THR A 161 3.62 17.10 -5.86
C THR A 161 4.50 16.86 -4.63
N LEU A 162 5.30 15.80 -4.60
CA LEU A 162 6.00 15.24 -3.43
C LEU A 162 5.07 14.79 -2.29
N MET A 163 3.77 14.72 -2.49
CA MET A 163 2.82 14.19 -1.51
C MET A 163 3.12 12.71 -1.21
N ASN A 164 3.51 11.94 -2.23
CA ASN A 164 3.97 10.56 -2.03
C ASN A 164 5.10 10.49 -1.01
N LYS A 165 6.07 11.39 -1.11
CA LYS A 165 7.19 11.43 -0.16
C LYS A 165 6.76 11.88 1.25
N GLY A 166 5.76 12.76 1.34
CA GLY A 166 5.13 13.13 2.62
C GLY A 166 4.47 11.93 3.30
N PHE A 167 3.73 11.12 2.55
CA PHE A 167 3.15 9.87 3.06
C PHE A 167 4.21 8.87 3.50
N GLU A 168 5.26 8.72 2.73
CA GLU A 168 6.38 7.83 3.05
C GLU A 168 7.16 8.27 4.30
N MET A 169 7.26 9.56 4.57
CA MET A 169 7.84 10.05 5.84
C MET A 169 6.99 9.64 7.05
N ILE A 170 5.66 9.69 6.92
CA ILE A 170 4.75 9.23 7.97
C ILE A 170 4.86 7.71 8.15
N GLU A 171 4.88 6.97 7.04
CA GLU A 171 5.04 5.52 7.03
C GLU A 171 6.35 5.10 7.71
N ALA A 172 7.48 5.73 7.36
CA ALA A 172 8.77 5.46 7.98
C ALA A 172 8.75 5.68 9.50
N LYS A 173 8.12 6.76 9.96
CA LYS A 173 7.96 7.06 11.41
C LYS A 173 7.16 5.98 12.15
N ILE A 174 6.21 5.32 11.48
CA ILE A 174 5.39 4.28 12.10
C ILE A 174 6.12 2.94 12.13
N LEU A 175 6.87 2.63 11.06
CA LEU A 175 7.53 1.32 10.88
C LEU A 175 8.86 1.21 11.61
N PHE A 176 9.61 2.30 11.66
CA PHE A 176 10.98 2.35 12.20
C PHE A 176 11.10 3.34 13.35
#